data_8572028b9043e866565e77c696560290
#
_entry.id   8572028b9043e866565e77c696560290
#
_cell.length_a   1.000
_cell.length_b   1.000
_cell.length_c   1.000
_cell.angle_alpha   90.00
_cell.angle_beta   90.00
_cell.angle_gamma   90.00
#
_symmetry.space_group_name_H-M   'P 1'
#
loop_
_entity.id
_entity.type
_entity.pdbx_description
1 polymer ?
#
loop_
_entity_poly.entity_id
_entity_poly.type
_entity_poly.pdbx_seq_one_letter_code
_entity_poly.pdbx_strand_id
1 'polypeptide(L)'
;YALRLVDMGKSAAEIASILEEKKKDVCLIAMLDTLEYLKKGGRLSSTVAFAGGLLNIKPVVNIEDGEIHILGKARGSKQGNNLLIQEIQKVGGIDFTMPILLGYTGLTDVLLQKYIKDSSDLWENGTDTLNYTTVGSVIGTHTGPGVIAAAFFKK
;
A
#
# COMPACT_ATOMS: atom_id res chain seq x y z
N TYR A 1 -3.87 -5.64 15.18
CA TYR A 1 -4.00 -4.70 16.31
C TYR A 1 -5.05 -5.20 17.32
N ALA A 2 -6.20 -5.69 16.85
CA ALA A 2 -7.24 -6.25 17.73
C ALA A 2 -6.69 -7.30 18.71
N LEU A 3 -5.83 -8.21 18.26
CA LEU A 3 -5.21 -9.21 19.14
C LEU A 3 -4.36 -8.57 20.25
N ARG A 4 -3.61 -7.51 19.94
CA ARG A 4 -2.86 -6.77 20.98
C ARG A 4 -3.78 -6.20 22.05
N LEU A 5 -4.97 -5.73 21.67
CA LEU A 5 -5.98 -5.23 22.61
C LEU A 5 -6.58 -6.36 23.47
N VAL A 6 -6.75 -7.56 22.89
CA VAL A 6 -7.14 -8.76 23.68
C VAL A 6 -6.08 -9.08 24.72
N ASP A 7 -4.80 -9.10 24.35
CA ASP A 7 -3.69 -9.36 25.26
C ASP A 7 -3.58 -8.31 26.37
N MET A 8 -4.06 -7.08 26.13
CA MET A 8 -4.19 -6.01 27.11
C MET A 8 -5.44 -6.12 27.99
N GLY A 9 -6.24 -7.19 27.85
CA GLY A 9 -7.43 -7.46 28.64
C GLY A 9 -8.66 -6.64 28.27
N LYS A 10 -8.70 -6.05 27.05
CA LYS A 10 -9.85 -5.27 26.58
C LYS A 10 -11.03 -6.17 26.25
N SER A 11 -12.24 -5.72 26.62
CA SER A 11 -13.47 -6.36 26.23
C SER A 11 -13.77 -6.19 24.71
N ALA A 12 -14.61 -7.03 24.15
CA ALA A 12 -15.00 -6.95 22.74
C ALA A 12 -15.62 -5.58 22.38
N ALA A 13 -16.40 -4.99 23.27
CA ALA A 13 -17.01 -3.67 23.07
C ALA A 13 -15.96 -2.55 23.03
N GLU A 14 -14.99 -2.57 23.96
CA GLU A 14 -13.87 -1.62 23.97
C GLU A 14 -13.02 -1.76 22.70
N ILE A 15 -12.72 -3.01 22.29
CA ILE A 15 -11.95 -3.29 21.06
C ILE A 15 -12.69 -2.72 19.86
N ALA A 16 -13.99 -2.96 19.71
CA ALA A 16 -14.77 -2.43 18.60
C ALA A 16 -14.71 -0.89 18.56
N SER A 17 -14.89 -0.23 19.69
CA SER A 17 -14.81 1.23 19.78
C SER A 17 -13.43 1.76 19.39
N ILE A 18 -12.36 1.16 19.90
CA ILE A 18 -10.98 1.54 19.59
C ILE A 18 -10.69 1.35 18.08
N LEU A 19 -11.14 0.24 17.50
CA LEU A 19 -10.91 -0.02 16.07
C LEU A 19 -11.69 0.93 15.18
N GLU A 20 -12.92 1.33 15.55
CA GLU A 20 -13.70 2.33 14.82
C GLU A 20 -13.00 3.69 14.77
N GLU A 21 -12.30 4.06 15.82
CA GLU A 21 -11.49 5.27 15.86
C GLU A 21 -10.20 5.10 15.05
N LYS A 22 -9.47 4.01 15.29
CA LYS A 22 -8.15 3.76 14.71
C LYS A 22 -8.17 3.41 13.23
N LYS A 23 -9.27 2.92 12.67
CA LYS A 23 -9.36 2.65 11.23
C LYS A 23 -9.09 3.87 10.34
N LYS A 24 -9.30 5.08 10.87
CA LYS A 24 -9.04 6.35 10.18
C LYS A 24 -7.54 6.64 10.00
N ASP A 25 -6.71 6.00 10.81
CA ASP A 25 -5.26 6.14 10.76
C ASP A 25 -4.62 5.09 9.84
N VAL A 26 -5.40 4.10 9.37
CA VAL A 26 -4.90 3.07 8.46
C VAL A 26 -4.74 3.64 7.06
N CYS A 27 -3.54 3.51 6.53
CA CYS A 27 -3.21 3.87 5.16
C CYS A 27 -2.86 2.62 4.36
N LEU A 28 -3.31 2.57 3.11
CA LEU A 28 -2.88 1.62 2.10
C LEU A 28 -2.40 2.40 0.89
N ILE A 29 -1.10 2.35 0.61
CA ILE A 29 -0.50 2.99 -0.55
C ILE A 29 0.18 1.90 -1.38
N ALA A 30 -0.05 1.90 -2.69
CA ALA A 30 0.48 0.89 -3.59
C ALA A 30 1.04 1.50 -4.86
N MET A 31 2.15 0.94 -5.33
CA MET A 31 2.69 1.17 -6.66
C MET A 31 2.27 0.02 -7.58
N LEU A 32 1.65 0.35 -8.70
CA LEU A 32 1.23 -0.62 -9.70
C LEU A 32 2.20 -0.65 -10.89
N ASP A 33 2.23 -1.78 -11.57
CA ASP A 33 2.97 -1.91 -12.82
C ASP A 33 2.31 -1.14 -13.97
N THR A 34 0.97 -1.12 -13.99
CA THR A 34 0.14 -0.43 -14.96
C THR A 34 -1.26 -0.18 -14.39
N LEU A 35 -1.99 0.79 -14.95
CA LEU A 35 -3.42 1.02 -14.64
C LEU A 35 -4.37 0.21 -15.51
N GLU A 36 -3.85 -0.58 -16.44
CA GLU A 36 -4.67 -1.29 -17.43
C GLU A 36 -5.67 -2.26 -16.77
N TYR A 37 -5.22 -2.99 -15.74
CA TYR A 37 -6.07 -3.94 -15.01
C TYR A 37 -7.17 -3.23 -14.22
N LEU A 38 -6.87 -2.14 -13.54
CA LEU A 38 -7.88 -1.31 -12.85
C LEU A 38 -8.92 -0.75 -13.83
N LYS A 39 -8.45 -0.30 -15.01
CA LYS A 39 -9.34 0.20 -16.07
C LYS A 39 -10.25 -0.90 -16.60
N LYS A 40 -9.69 -2.05 -16.98
CA LYS A 40 -10.47 -3.20 -17.46
C LYS A 40 -11.44 -3.74 -16.42
N GLY A 41 -11.04 -3.70 -15.15
CA GLY A 41 -11.86 -4.13 -14.02
C GLY A 41 -12.92 -3.11 -13.59
N GLY A 42 -12.98 -1.91 -14.20
CA GLY A 42 -13.93 -0.86 -13.83
C GLY A 42 -13.67 -0.23 -12.47
N ARG A 43 -12.43 -0.29 -11.95
CA ARG A 43 -12.00 0.30 -10.67
C ARG A 43 -11.27 1.63 -10.83
N LEU A 44 -11.23 2.18 -12.05
CA LEU A 44 -10.85 3.57 -12.31
C LEU A 44 -12.07 4.34 -12.76
N SER A 45 -12.29 5.51 -12.18
CA SER A 45 -13.29 6.45 -12.67
C SER A 45 -12.95 6.87 -14.11
N SER A 46 -13.97 7.05 -14.94
CA SER A 46 -13.83 7.46 -16.36
C SER A 46 -13.15 8.81 -16.56
N THR A 47 -13.03 9.61 -15.49
CA THR A 47 -12.36 10.92 -15.48
C THR A 47 -10.83 10.83 -15.55
N VAL A 48 -10.25 9.65 -15.29
CA VAL A 48 -8.81 9.47 -15.46
C VAL A 48 -8.53 9.21 -16.94
N ALA A 49 -8.45 10.30 -17.72
CA ALA A 49 -8.07 10.25 -19.13
C ALA A 49 -6.61 9.82 -19.26
N PHE A 50 -6.38 8.57 -19.60
CA PHE A 50 -5.09 8.10 -20.09
C PHE A 50 -5.03 8.29 -21.59
N ALA A 51 -4.66 9.49 -22.02
CA ALA A 51 -4.27 9.74 -23.39
C ALA A 51 -2.81 9.30 -23.59
N GLY A 52 -2.63 8.29 -24.41
CA GLY A 52 -1.32 7.87 -24.92
C GLY A 52 -0.67 6.71 -24.15
N GLY A 53 -0.11 5.78 -24.90
CA GLY A 53 0.61 4.62 -24.41
C GLY A 53 1.78 5.01 -23.49
N LEU A 54 1.58 4.84 -22.20
CA LEU A 54 2.56 5.16 -21.17
C LEU A 54 3.40 3.92 -20.88
N LEU A 55 4.27 3.59 -21.80
CA LEU A 55 5.24 2.52 -21.60
C LEU A 55 6.11 2.85 -20.37
N ASN A 56 6.19 1.91 -19.43
CA ASN A 56 7.03 2.01 -18.23
C ASN A 56 6.62 3.11 -17.22
N ILE A 57 5.34 3.49 -17.17
CA ILE A 57 4.81 4.36 -16.12
C ILE A 57 4.32 3.51 -14.94
N LYS A 58 4.79 3.86 -13.74
CA LYS A 58 4.42 3.23 -12.47
C LYS A 58 3.51 4.19 -11.69
N PRO A 59 2.19 3.94 -11.68
CA PRO A 59 1.28 4.75 -10.87
C PRO A 59 1.39 4.35 -9.40
N VAL A 60 1.33 5.37 -8.51
CA VAL A 60 1.16 5.19 -7.08
C VAL A 60 -0.25 5.60 -6.73
N VAL A 61 -0.95 4.75 -5.99
CA VAL A 61 -2.36 4.91 -5.62
C VAL A 61 -2.54 4.72 -4.12
N ASN A 62 -3.60 5.30 -3.56
CA ASN A 62 -4.14 4.93 -2.25
C ASN A 62 -5.58 4.43 -2.38
N ILE A 63 -6.10 3.91 -1.27
CA ILE A 63 -7.52 3.63 -1.10
C ILE A 63 -8.01 4.54 0.02
N GLU A 64 -8.97 5.39 -0.28
CA GLU A 64 -9.58 6.32 0.65
C GLU A 64 -11.10 6.31 0.44
N ASP A 65 -11.85 6.16 1.51
CA ASP A 65 -13.33 6.06 1.50
C ASP A 65 -13.88 5.01 0.51
N GLY A 66 -13.14 3.91 0.30
CA GLY A 66 -13.52 2.83 -0.62
C GLY A 66 -13.19 3.11 -2.09
N GLU A 67 -12.59 4.24 -2.41
CA GLU A 67 -12.20 4.62 -3.77
C GLU A 67 -10.67 4.56 -3.96
N ILE A 68 -10.26 4.31 -5.21
CA ILE A 68 -8.85 4.32 -5.60
C ILE A 68 -8.49 5.69 -6.16
N HIS A 69 -7.54 6.37 -5.51
CA HIS A 69 -7.03 7.65 -5.95
C HIS A 69 -5.59 7.51 -6.45
N ILE A 70 -5.29 8.18 -7.57
CA ILE A 70 -3.93 8.23 -8.11
C ILE A 70 -3.19 9.38 -7.44
N LEU A 71 -2.19 9.05 -6.62
CA LEU A 71 -1.34 10.00 -5.92
C LEU A 71 -0.25 10.58 -6.84
N GLY A 72 0.22 9.78 -7.78
CA GLY A 72 1.24 10.20 -8.71
C GLY A 72 1.62 9.13 -9.72
N LYS A 73 2.52 9.50 -10.63
CA LYS A 73 3.02 8.64 -11.71
C LYS A 73 4.53 8.82 -11.81
N ALA A 74 5.26 7.72 -11.85
CA ALA A 74 6.70 7.74 -12.00
C ALA A 74 7.12 6.95 -13.25
N ARG A 75 8.31 7.21 -13.77
CA ARG A 75 8.84 6.48 -14.91
C ARG A 75 9.88 5.47 -14.45
N GLY A 76 9.54 4.18 -14.57
CA GLY A 76 10.40 3.08 -14.14
C GLY A 76 10.38 2.84 -12.63
N SER A 77 10.89 1.67 -12.24
CA SER A 77 10.75 1.16 -10.87
C SER A 77 11.48 2.02 -9.82
N LYS A 78 12.67 2.56 -10.13
CA LYS A 78 13.41 3.38 -9.16
C LYS A 78 12.66 4.66 -8.78
N GLN A 79 12.12 5.38 -9.78
CA GLN A 79 11.32 6.58 -9.51
C GLN A 79 9.98 6.22 -8.86
N GLY A 80 9.40 5.06 -9.20
CA GLY A 80 8.21 4.52 -8.56
C GLY A 80 8.42 4.23 -7.08
N ASN A 81 9.52 3.57 -6.73
CA ASN A 81 9.89 3.32 -5.34
C ASN A 81 10.05 4.62 -4.55
N ASN A 82 10.75 5.62 -5.12
CA ASN A 82 10.91 6.92 -4.49
C ASN A 82 9.56 7.64 -4.30
N LEU A 83 8.68 7.58 -5.29
CA LEU A 83 7.35 8.17 -5.20
C LEU A 83 6.52 7.49 -4.10
N LEU A 84 6.56 6.15 -4.00
CA LEU A 84 5.88 5.41 -2.95
C LEU A 84 6.35 5.87 -1.55
N ILE A 85 7.66 6.03 -1.35
CA ILE A 85 8.23 6.55 -0.11
C ILE A 85 7.74 7.97 0.18
N GLN A 86 7.76 8.85 -0.82
CA GLN A 86 7.30 10.24 -0.68
C GLN A 86 5.82 10.31 -0.28
N GLU A 87 4.97 9.47 -0.88
CA GLU A 87 3.54 9.45 -0.54
C GLU A 87 3.30 8.91 0.89
N ILE A 88 4.07 7.91 1.34
CA ILE A 88 4.07 7.45 2.74
C ILE A 88 4.45 8.60 3.68
N GLN A 89 5.48 9.37 3.35
CA GLN A 89 5.92 10.50 4.18
C GLN A 89 4.90 11.64 4.21
N LYS A 90 4.23 11.93 3.10
CA LYS A 90 3.20 12.99 3.00
C LYS A 90 1.99 12.74 3.90
N VAL A 91 1.59 11.50 4.12
CA VAL A 91 0.47 11.17 5.02
C VAL A 91 0.85 11.18 6.49
N GLY A 92 2.07 11.58 6.82
CA GLY A 92 2.60 11.68 8.20
C GLY A 92 3.63 10.60 8.53
N GLY A 93 3.93 9.70 7.59
CA GLY A 93 4.85 8.57 7.81
C GLY A 93 4.21 7.42 8.58
N ILE A 94 5.02 6.43 8.89
CA ILE A 94 4.60 5.16 9.52
C ILE A 94 4.73 5.26 11.04
N ASP A 95 3.68 4.89 11.76
CA ASP A 95 3.76 4.59 13.19
C ASP A 95 4.29 3.17 13.38
N PHE A 96 5.57 3.04 13.63
CA PHE A 96 6.25 1.76 13.83
C PHE A 96 5.88 1.04 15.13
N THR A 97 5.14 1.67 16.03
CA THR A 97 4.58 1.00 17.21
C THR A 97 3.34 0.17 16.85
N MET A 98 2.76 0.43 15.69
CA MET A 98 1.57 -0.22 15.16
C MET A 98 1.92 -1.30 14.13
N PRO A 99 0.99 -2.22 13.81
CA PRO A 99 1.21 -3.24 12.79
C PRO A 99 1.47 -2.65 11.41
N ILE A 100 2.42 -3.24 10.69
CA ILE A 100 2.76 -2.93 9.30
C ILE A 100 2.70 -4.23 8.50
N LEU A 101 2.17 -4.15 7.28
CA LEU A 101 2.17 -5.26 6.35
C LEU A 101 2.50 -4.77 4.94
N LEU A 102 3.48 -5.40 4.32
CA LEU A 102 3.76 -5.22 2.90
C LEU A 102 3.03 -6.28 2.07
N GLY A 103 2.69 -5.92 0.85
CA GLY A 103 2.02 -6.83 -0.08
C GLY A 103 2.65 -6.78 -1.46
N TYR A 104 2.54 -7.89 -2.19
CA TYR A 104 2.93 -7.95 -3.59
C TYR A 104 1.98 -8.82 -4.40
N THR A 105 1.93 -8.58 -5.71
CA THR A 105 1.22 -9.43 -6.68
C THR A 105 2.19 -10.04 -7.67
N GLY A 106 1.89 -11.25 -8.12
CA GLY A 106 2.72 -12.00 -9.06
C GLY A 106 3.25 -13.29 -8.45
N LEU A 107 4.10 -13.98 -9.22
CA LEU A 107 4.61 -15.30 -8.85
C LEU A 107 5.84 -15.24 -7.93
N THR A 108 6.46 -14.07 -7.80
CA THR A 108 7.68 -13.87 -7.00
C THR A 108 7.63 -12.53 -6.29
N ASP A 109 8.34 -12.42 -5.17
CA ASP A 109 8.47 -11.21 -4.36
C ASP A 109 9.68 -10.33 -4.74
N VAL A 110 10.37 -10.65 -5.82
CA VAL A 110 11.62 -9.97 -6.24
C VAL A 110 11.48 -8.45 -6.29
N LEU A 111 10.36 -7.94 -6.80
CA LEU A 111 10.12 -6.49 -6.86
C LEU A 111 9.91 -5.89 -5.48
N LEU A 112 9.22 -6.60 -4.58
CA LEU A 112 9.05 -6.19 -3.19
C LEU A 112 10.40 -6.17 -2.46
N GLN A 113 11.21 -7.22 -2.59
CA GLN A 113 12.54 -7.27 -1.97
C GLN A 113 13.45 -6.16 -2.46
N LYS A 114 13.38 -5.86 -3.77
CA LYS A 114 14.08 -4.71 -4.32
C LYS A 114 13.59 -3.39 -3.73
N TYR A 115 12.28 -3.22 -3.57
CA TYR A 115 11.70 -2.03 -2.95
C TYR A 115 12.18 -1.89 -1.49
N ILE A 116 12.12 -2.95 -0.69
CA ILE A 116 12.59 -2.94 0.70
C ILE A 116 14.05 -2.50 0.77
N LYS A 117 14.90 -3.04 -0.11
CA LYS A 117 16.31 -2.67 -0.19
C LYS A 117 16.52 -1.23 -0.63
N ASP A 118 15.82 -0.78 -1.67
CA ASP A 118 15.91 0.58 -2.22
C ASP A 118 15.38 1.64 -1.23
N SER A 119 14.57 1.23 -0.25
CA SER A 119 13.93 2.08 0.76
C SER A 119 14.41 1.78 2.19
N SER A 120 15.62 1.23 2.35
CA SER A 120 16.18 0.84 3.66
C SER A 120 16.08 1.96 4.71
N ASP A 121 16.38 3.20 4.32
CA ASP A 121 16.30 4.37 5.21
C ASP A 121 14.90 4.57 5.84
N LEU A 122 13.84 4.09 5.17
CA LEU A 122 12.48 4.15 5.70
C LEU A 122 12.27 3.14 6.84
N TRP A 123 12.92 1.97 6.77
CA TRP A 123 12.66 0.81 7.63
C TRP A 123 13.67 0.65 8.77
N GLU A 124 14.95 0.93 8.54
CA GLU A 124 16.09 0.59 9.42
C GLU A 124 15.98 1.15 10.85
N ASN A 125 15.33 2.30 11.00
CA ASN A 125 15.15 2.91 12.33
C ASN A 125 13.77 2.66 12.93
N GLY A 126 12.93 1.88 12.26
CA GLY A 126 11.53 1.72 12.64
C GLY A 126 11.15 0.29 13.04
N THR A 127 11.78 -0.71 12.43
CA THR A 127 11.45 -2.12 12.69
C THR A 127 12.58 -3.06 12.30
N ASP A 128 12.80 -4.07 13.13
CA ASP A 128 13.73 -5.16 12.85
C ASP A 128 13.12 -6.23 11.93
N THR A 129 11.80 -6.21 11.76
CA THR A 129 11.06 -7.22 10.99
C THR A 129 9.96 -6.59 10.16
N LEU A 130 10.05 -6.76 8.83
CA LEU A 130 8.99 -6.41 7.89
C LEU A 130 8.20 -7.66 7.52
N ASN A 131 6.93 -7.70 7.91
CA ASN A 131 6.02 -8.75 7.47
C ASN A 131 5.50 -8.44 6.07
N TYR A 132 5.41 -9.46 5.23
CA TYR A 132 4.83 -9.32 3.89
C TYR A 132 4.04 -10.56 3.47
N THR A 133 3.17 -10.38 2.53
CA THR A 133 2.30 -11.44 2.01
C THR A 133 2.00 -11.27 0.53
N THR A 134 1.59 -12.35 -0.11
CA THR A 134 1.00 -12.30 -1.45
C THR A 134 -0.41 -11.71 -1.37
N VAL A 135 -0.71 -10.79 -2.27
CA VAL A 135 -2.07 -10.25 -2.42
C VAL A 135 -2.95 -11.30 -3.11
N GLY A 136 -4.14 -11.53 -2.56
CA GLY A 136 -5.07 -12.54 -3.06
C GLY A 136 -5.55 -12.30 -4.50
N SER A 137 -6.00 -13.36 -5.17
CA SER A 137 -6.37 -13.37 -6.60
C SER A 137 -7.45 -12.35 -6.97
N VAL A 138 -8.42 -12.08 -6.09
CA VAL A 138 -9.48 -11.10 -6.35
C VAL A 138 -8.90 -9.70 -6.56
N ILE A 139 -8.06 -9.24 -5.65
CA ILE A 139 -7.35 -7.96 -5.79
C ILE A 139 -6.36 -8.02 -6.95
N GLY A 140 -5.60 -9.12 -7.05
CA GLY A 140 -4.61 -9.34 -8.11
C GLY A 140 -5.21 -9.24 -9.51
N THR A 141 -6.44 -9.70 -9.73
CA THR A 141 -7.14 -9.58 -11.02
C THR A 141 -7.36 -8.12 -11.42
N HIS A 142 -7.64 -7.24 -10.46
CA HIS A 142 -7.88 -5.82 -10.72
C HIS A 142 -6.60 -4.99 -10.76
N THR A 143 -5.56 -5.39 -10.04
CA THR A 143 -4.32 -4.63 -9.95
C THR A 143 -3.24 -5.11 -10.93
N GLY A 144 -3.34 -6.36 -11.36
CA GLY A 144 -2.33 -7.03 -12.19
C GLY A 144 -1.11 -7.50 -11.40
N PRO A 145 -0.14 -8.13 -12.06
CA PRO A 145 1.11 -8.53 -11.44
C PRO A 145 2.06 -7.33 -11.24
N GLY A 146 3.05 -7.49 -10.35
CA GLY A 146 4.10 -6.50 -10.14
C GLY A 146 3.71 -5.32 -9.24
N VAL A 147 2.60 -5.45 -8.50
CA VAL A 147 2.22 -4.48 -7.47
C VAL A 147 3.10 -4.62 -6.24
N ILE A 148 3.42 -3.50 -5.63
CA ILE A 148 4.00 -3.38 -4.29
C ILE A 148 3.07 -2.51 -3.48
N ALA A 149 2.66 -2.97 -2.31
CA ALA A 149 1.76 -2.26 -1.42
C ALA A 149 2.33 -2.17 0.00
N ALA A 150 2.05 -1.07 0.67
CA ALA A 150 2.32 -0.88 2.09
C ALA A 150 1.01 -0.52 2.80
N ALA A 151 0.64 -1.34 3.80
CA ALA A 151 -0.45 -1.08 4.71
C ALA A 151 0.13 -0.78 6.10
N PHE A 152 -0.22 0.36 6.66
CA PHE A 152 0.34 0.86 7.91
C PHE A 152 -0.61 1.82 8.61
N PHE A 153 -0.32 2.11 9.88
CA PHE A 153 -0.96 3.23 10.58
C PHE A 153 -0.06 4.47 10.44
N LYS A 154 -0.66 5.61 10.07
CA LYS A 154 0.05 6.89 10.03
C LYS A 154 0.31 7.39 11.46
N LYS A 155 1.36 8.21 11.62
CA LYS A 155 1.67 8.91 12.88
C LYS A 155 0.61 9.92 13.25
#